data_264d64f628c88e66b7fe4ef5177ac4ce
#
_entry.id   264d64f628c88e66b7fe4ef5177ac4ce
#
_cell.length_a   1.000
_cell.length_b   1.000
_cell.length_c   1.000
_cell.angle_alpha   90.00
_cell.angle_beta   90.00
_cell.angle_gamma   90.00
#
_symmetry.space_group_name_H-M   'P 1'
#
loop_
_entity.id
_entity.type
_entity.pdbx_description
1 polymer ?
#
loop_
_entity_poly.entity_id
_entity_poly.type
_entity_poly.pdbx_seq_one_letter_code
_entity_poly.pdbx_strand_id
1 'polypeptide(L)'
;MAWIEASVDGVLLVRQRTGLKLWALPGGKVKRGESLVRALKREVHEETGLRVQIGSLLGVLDRHDKDAVALLFAAVPSSASIPGSKHRREIKKVTYHKSLPNKASPSAKYFWSARKGPVKKAPTIQASTHQFPPS
;
A
#
# COMPACT_ATOMS: atom_id res chain seq x y z
N MET A 1 -1.58 2.46 -3.88
CA MET A 1 -0.94 1.53 -2.94
C MET A 1 -1.41 0.12 -3.17
N ALA A 2 -0.57 -0.84 -2.87
CA ALA A 2 -0.88 -2.25 -3.07
C ALA A 2 -0.94 -2.98 -1.73
N TRP A 3 -1.96 -3.79 -1.58
CA TRP A 3 -2.09 -4.73 -0.47
C TRP A 3 -1.68 -6.10 -0.97
N ILE A 4 -0.47 -6.52 -0.61
CA ILE A 4 0.11 -7.80 -1.02
C ILE A 4 0.22 -8.65 0.23
N GLU A 5 -0.63 -9.64 0.32
CA GLU A 5 -0.69 -10.48 1.51
C GLU A 5 -0.33 -11.92 1.20
N ALA A 6 0.66 -12.44 1.92
CA ALA A 6 0.99 -13.86 1.93
C ALA A 6 0.29 -14.51 3.11
N SER A 7 -0.29 -15.70 2.91
CA SER A 7 -1.13 -16.34 3.91
C SER A 7 -0.42 -16.60 5.24
N VAL A 8 0.89 -16.87 5.21
CA VAL A 8 1.67 -17.19 6.40
C VAL A 8 2.50 -16.00 6.87
N ASP A 9 3.06 -15.24 5.94
CA ASP A 9 4.05 -14.22 6.26
C ASP A 9 3.46 -12.84 6.53
N GLY A 10 2.21 -12.62 6.19
CA GLY A 10 1.52 -11.35 6.42
C GLY A 10 1.51 -10.43 5.22
N VAL A 11 1.58 -9.14 5.48
CA VAL A 11 1.43 -8.08 4.48
C VAL A 11 2.78 -7.45 4.16
N LEU A 12 3.04 -7.24 2.88
CA LEU A 12 4.30 -6.67 2.42
C LEU A 12 4.33 -5.16 2.65
N LEU A 13 5.35 -4.72 3.37
CA LEU A 13 5.60 -3.30 3.61
C LEU A 13 7.02 -2.95 3.15
N VAL A 14 7.20 -1.69 2.82
CA VAL A 14 8.51 -1.13 2.47
C VAL A 14 8.90 -0.10 3.51
N ARG A 15 10.16 -0.12 3.92
CA ARG A 15 10.67 0.89 4.85
C ARG A 15 11.39 1.98 4.07
N GLN A 16 10.94 3.21 4.27
CA GLN A 16 11.53 4.36 3.64
C GLN A 16 12.91 4.64 4.22
N ARG A 17 13.85 5.04 3.35
CA ARG A 17 15.21 5.36 3.76
C ARG A 17 15.34 6.80 4.27
N THR A 18 14.49 7.67 3.78
CA THR A 18 14.54 9.11 4.05
C THR A 18 13.34 9.56 4.88
N GLY A 19 13.36 10.81 5.29
CA GLY A 19 12.31 11.39 6.11
C GLY A 19 12.22 10.70 7.47
N LEU A 20 11.02 10.36 7.87
CA LEU A 20 10.77 9.70 9.16
C LEU A 20 11.09 8.20 9.13
N LYS A 21 11.52 7.67 7.99
CA LYS A 21 11.88 6.25 7.81
C LYS A 21 10.73 5.32 8.20
N LEU A 22 9.54 5.64 7.73
CA LEU A 22 8.33 4.90 8.07
C LEU A 22 8.19 3.65 7.22
N TRP A 23 7.49 2.67 7.77
CA TRP A 23 7.01 1.52 7.02
C TRP A 23 5.73 1.91 6.30
N ALA A 24 5.66 1.61 5.01
CA ALA A 24 4.56 2.02 4.15
C ALA A 24 4.11 0.87 3.25
N LEU A 25 2.87 0.96 2.79
CA LEU A 25 2.40 0.07 1.72
C LEU A 25 3.09 0.46 0.42
N PRO A 26 3.48 -0.51 -0.43
CA PRO A 26 4.10 -0.19 -1.71
C PRO A 26 3.17 0.64 -2.59
N GLY A 27 3.74 1.57 -3.30
CA GLY A 27 2.99 2.42 -4.21
C GLY A 27 3.61 3.79 -4.33
N GLY A 28 3.05 4.59 -5.21
CA GLY A 28 3.54 5.93 -5.44
C GLY A 28 2.60 6.71 -6.33
N LYS A 29 3.13 7.76 -6.94
CA LYS A 29 2.33 8.67 -7.76
C LYS A 29 2.19 8.16 -9.18
N VAL A 30 1.05 8.48 -9.77
CA VAL A 30 0.81 8.21 -11.19
C VAL A 30 1.54 9.27 -12.00
N LYS A 31 2.34 8.82 -12.95
CA LYS A 31 3.01 9.72 -13.89
C LYS A 31 2.04 10.13 -14.99
N ARG A 32 2.31 11.28 -15.60
CA ARG A 32 1.52 11.76 -16.72
C ARG A 32 1.45 10.69 -17.81
N GLY A 33 0.25 10.38 -18.26
CA GLY A 33 0.03 9.40 -19.32
C GLY A 33 -0.03 7.95 -18.86
N GLU A 34 0.25 7.67 -17.59
CA GLU A 34 0.08 6.32 -17.04
C GLU A 34 -1.34 6.09 -16.58
N SER A 35 -1.83 4.87 -16.74
CA SER A 35 -3.03 4.45 -16.02
C SER A 35 -2.71 4.15 -14.57
N LEU A 36 -3.73 4.10 -13.71
CA LEU A 36 -3.56 3.73 -12.30
C LEU A 36 -2.90 2.36 -12.15
N VAL A 37 -3.35 1.39 -12.94
CA VAL A 37 -2.82 0.02 -12.87
C VAL A 37 -1.37 -0.03 -13.29
N ARG A 38 -1.01 0.66 -14.38
CA ARG A 38 0.38 0.69 -14.85
C ARG A 38 1.30 1.37 -13.84
N ALA A 39 0.85 2.48 -13.28
CA ALA A 39 1.61 3.20 -12.27
C ALA A 39 1.86 2.32 -11.04
N LEU A 40 0.82 1.62 -10.58
CA LEU A 40 0.94 0.78 -9.40
C LEU A 40 1.87 -0.42 -9.66
N LYS A 41 1.74 -1.08 -10.82
CA LYS A 41 2.65 -2.16 -11.20
C LYS A 41 4.10 -1.68 -11.25
N ARG A 42 4.34 -0.51 -11.81
CA ARG A 42 5.67 0.08 -11.90
C ARG A 42 6.23 0.37 -10.50
N GLU A 43 5.46 1.05 -9.67
CA GLU A 43 5.89 1.40 -8.31
C GLU A 43 6.17 0.17 -7.46
N VAL A 44 5.28 -0.82 -7.51
CA VAL A 44 5.49 -2.07 -6.76
C VAL A 44 6.77 -2.76 -7.22
N HIS A 45 7.00 -2.83 -8.54
CA HIS A 45 8.21 -3.46 -9.06
C HIS A 45 9.46 -2.69 -8.65
N GLU A 46 9.44 -1.38 -8.72
CA GLU A 46 10.57 -0.54 -8.34
C GLU A 46 10.89 -0.66 -6.85
N GLU A 47 9.88 -0.68 -6.02
CA GLU A 47 10.06 -0.68 -4.56
C GLU A 47 10.28 -2.07 -3.97
N THR A 48 9.66 -3.09 -4.54
CA THR A 48 9.70 -4.44 -3.95
C THR A 48 10.39 -5.48 -4.82
N GLY A 49 10.65 -5.18 -6.09
CA GLY A 49 11.17 -6.15 -7.03
C GLY A 49 10.14 -7.14 -7.55
N LEU A 50 8.92 -7.10 -7.04
CA LEU A 50 7.87 -8.04 -7.45
C LEU A 50 7.14 -7.55 -8.69
N ARG A 51 6.82 -8.47 -9.57
CA ARG A 51 5.83 -8.24 -10.62
C ARG A 51 4.50 -8.75 -10.11
N VAL A 52 3.48 -7.92 -10.19
CA VAL A 52 2.18 -8.21 -9.60
C VAL A 52 1.06 -8.09 -10.61
N GLN A 53 -0.03 -8.78 -10.31
CA GLN A 53 -1.32 -8.56 -10.92
C GLN A 53 -2.15 -7.71 -9.98
N ILE A 54 -2.76 -6.66 -10.50
CA ILE A 54 -3.59 -5.76 -9.70
C ILE A 54 -5.03 -6.27 -9.73
N GLY A 55 -5.60 -6.39 -8.55
CA GLY A 55 -6.97 -6.84 -8.38
C GLY A 55 -7.91 -5.71 -8.03
N SER A 56 -8.84 -6.00 -7.13
CA SER A 56 -9.92 -5.07 -6.77
C SER A 56 -9.43 -3.87 -5.99
N LEU A 57 -10.14 -2.77 -6.13
CA LEU A 57 -9.99 -1.62 -5.25
C LEU A 57 -10.52 -2.00 -3.86
N LEU A 58 -9.67 -1.89 -2.86
CA LEU A 58 -9.99 -2.28 -1.49
C LEU A 58 -10.36 -1.11 -0.60
N GLY A 59 -9.88 0.07 -0.90
CA GLY A 59 -10.16 1.23 -0.07
C GLY A 59 -9.69 2.53 -0.69
N VAL A 60 -10.25 3.61 -0.17
CA VAL A 60 -9.92 4.97 -0.58
C VAL A 60 -9.75 5.78 0.70
N LEU A 61 -8.66 6.52 0.78
CA LEU A 61 -8.38 7.40 1.90
C LEU A 61 -8.19 8.82 1.40
N ASP A 62 -9.03 9.72 1.86
CA ASP A 62 -8.88 11.14 1.57
C ASP A 62 -7.73 11.69 2.41
N ARG A 63 -6.67 12.09 1.76
CA ARG A 63 -5.52 12.73 2.39
C ARG A 63 -5.54 14.21 2.09
N HIS A 64 -6.60 14.89 2.56
CA HIS A 64 -6.73 16.34 2.35
C HIS A 64 -5.61 17.14 3.01
N ASP A 65 -4.96 16.58 4.02
CA ASP A 65 -3.77 17.15 4.64
C ASP A 65 -2.59 17.25 3.67
N LYS A 66 -2.63 16.49 2.57
CA LYS A 66 -1.59 16.47 1.55
C LYS A 66 -2.14 16.71 0.15
N ASP A 67 -3.35 17.22 0.04
CA ASP A 67 -4.03 17.42 -1.25
C ASP A 67 -3.99 16.16 -2.13
N ALA A 68 -4.24 15.01 -1.52
CA ALA A 68 -4.11 13.74 -2.20
C ALA A 68 -5.21 12.76 -1.79
N VAL A 69 -5.43 11.79 -2.64
CA VAL A 69 -6.30 10.65 -2.37
C VAL A 69 -5.45 9.39 -2.50
N ALA A 70 -5.46 8.56 -1.47
CA ALA A 70 -4.77 7.28 -1.51
C ALA A 70 -5.76 6.18 -1.89
N LEU A 71 -5.42 5.41 -2.90
CA LEU A 71 -6.20 4.25 -3.35
C LEU A 71 -5.45 2.99 -2.98
N LEU A 72 -6.16 2.03 -2.41
CA LEU A 72 -5.60 0.72 -2.06
C LEU A 72 -6.19 -0.36 -2.94
N PHE A 73 -5.33 -1.08 -3.65
CA PHE A 73 -5.72 -2.21 -4.48
C PHE A 73 -5.15 -3.51 -3.94
N ALA A 74 -5.90 -4.57 -4.07
CA ALA A 74 -5.35 -5.91 -3.88
C ALA A 74 -4.33 -6.19 -4.99
N ALA A 75 -3.25 -6.86 -4.66
CA ALA A 75 -2.26 -7.24 -5.64
C ALA A 75 -1.68 -8.61 -5.30
N VAL A 76 -1.40 -9.39 -6.32
CA VAL A 76 -0.89 -10.76 -6.19
C VAL A 76 0.39 -10.87 -7.01
N PRO A 77 1.48 -11.39 -6.44
CA PRO A 77 2.69 -11.65 -7.22
C PRO A 77 2.39 -12.59 -8.38
N SER A 78 2.86 -12.23 -9.58
CA SER A 78 2.66 -13.05 -10.77
C SER A 78 3.74 -14.12 -10.94
N SER A 79 4.77 -14.10 -10.13
CA SER A 79 5.82 -15.12 -10.13
C SER A 79 6.36 -15.30 -8.71
N ALA A 80 6.96 -16.46 -8.46
CA ALA A 80 7.58 -16.77 -7.18
C ALA A 80 8.94 -16.07 -7.08
N SER A 81 8.96 -14.77 -6.89
CA SER A 81 10.19 -14.02 -6.69
C SER A 81 10.31 -13.53 -5.25
N ILE A 82 11.54 -13.44 -4.80
CA ILE A 82 11.84 -12.93 -3.45
C ILE A 82 11.80 -11.41 -3.52
N PRO A 83 11.07 -10.76 -2.60
CA PRO A 83 11.03 -9.30 -2.58
C PRO A 83 12.42 -8.69 -2.37
N GLY A 84 12.71 -7.64 -3.10
CA GLY A 84 13.93 -6.86 -2.94
C GLY A 84 13.81 -5.57 -3.72
N SER A 85 14.15 -4.46 -3.08
CA SER A 85 14.00 -3.17 -3.73
C SER A 85 15.07 -2.92 -4.78
N LYS A 86 14.65 -2.37 -5.92
CA LYS A 86 15.56 -1.84 -6.94
C LYS A 86 15.88 -0.36 -6.69
N HIS A 87 15.06 0.34 -5.90
CA HIS A 87 15.23 1.75 -5.56
C HIS A 87 15.87 1.90 -4.19
N ARG A 88 17.13 1.52 -4.10
CA ARG A 88 17.87 1.52 -2.83
C ARG A 88 18.05 2.90 -2.22
N ARG A 89 17.91 3.96 -3.01
CA ARG A 89 17.99 5.32 -2.48
C ARG A 89 16.78 5.67 -1.64
N GLU A 90 15.62 5.16 -2.00
CA GLU A 90 14.34 5.50 -1.37
C GLU A 90 13.89 4.45 -0.38
N ILE A 91 14.21 3.18 -0.64
CA ILE A 91 13.73 2.04 0.14
C ILE A 91 14.88 1.35 0.84
N LYS A 92 14.77 1.24 2.14
CA LYS A 92 15.76 0.60 3.00
C LYS A 92 15.53 -0.89 3.15
N LYS A 93 14.26 -1.30 3.28
CA LYS A 93 13.86 -2.68 3.50
C LYS A 93 12.54 -2.99 2.84
N VAL A 94 12.36 -4.25 2.46
CA VAL A 94 11.11 -4.79 1.95
C VAL A 94 10.85 -6.10 2.70
N THR A 95 9.76 -6.16 3.47
CA THR A 95 9.53 -7.32 4.35
C THR A 95 8.03 -7.53 4.54
N TYR A 96 7.64 -8.80 4.65
CA TYR A 96 6.29 -9.16 5.08
C TYR A 96 6.15 -8.98 6.59
N HIS A 97 4.99 -8.52 7.02
CA HIS A 97 4.69 -8.29 8.43
C HIS A 97 3.38 -8.96 8.81
N LYS A 98 3.39 -9.69 9.91
CA LYS A 98 2.17 -10.29 10.48
C LYS A 98 1.39 -9.29 11.31
N SER A 99 2.08 -8.30 11.85
CA SER A 99 1.48 -7.22 12.63
C SER A 99 2.03 -5.89 12.17
N LEU A 100 1.28 -4.83 12.39
CA LEU A 100 1.69 -3.49 11.98
C LEU A 100 2.88 -3.03 12.81
N PRO A 101 4.00 -2.65 12.17
CA PRO A 101 5.15 -2.13 12.91
C PRO A 101 4.85 -0.76 13.53
N ASN A 102 5.60 -0.41 14.57
CA ASN A 102 5.39 0.83 15.32
C ASN A 102 5.55 2.08 14.46
N LYS A 103 6.51 2.06 13.54
CA LYS A 103 6.77 3.21 12.67
C LYS A 103 6.09 3.06 11.33
N ALA A 104 4.79 2.82 11.33
CA ALA A 104 4.02 2.74 10.10
C ALA A 104 3.54 4.12 9.67
N SER A 105 3.42 4.31 8.35
CA SER A 105 2.89 5.54 7.79
C SER A 105 1.40 5.71 8.13
N PRO A 106 0.87 6.94 8.08
CA PRO A 106 -0.56 7.16 8.34
C PRO A 106 -1.47 6.33 7.45
N SER A 107 -1.16 6.24 6.15
CA SER A 107 -1.96 5.44 5.23
C SER A 107 -1.88 3.95 5.55
N ALA A 108 -0.69 3.45 5.89
CA ALA A 108 -0.54 2.05 6.30
C ALA A 108 -1.33 1.75 7.56
N LYS A 109 -1.30 2.63 8.54
CA LYS A 109 -2.09 2.48 9.77
C LYS A 109 -3.58 2.43 9.47
N TYR A 110 -4.06 3.33 8.65
CA TYR A 110 -5.47 3.40 8.30
C TYR A 110 -5.95 2.12 7.63
N PHE A 111 -5.27 1.71 6.56
CA PHE A 111 -5.68 0.53 5.81
C PHE A 111 -5.47 -0.76 6.60
N TRP A 112 -4.41 -0.83 7.39
CA TRP A 112 -4.17 -1.99 8.26
C TRP A 112 -5.30 -2.16 9.26
N SER A 113 -5.68 -1.09 9.95
CA SER A 113 -6.78 -1.13 10.93
C SER A 113 -8.10 -1.49 10.28
N ALA A 114 -8.36 -0.97 9.10
CA ALA A 114 -9.59 -1.27 8.39
C ALA A 114 -9.68 -2.73 7.96
N ARG A 115 -8.55 -3.35 7.60
CA ARG A 115 -8.53 -4.72 7.08
C ARG A 115 -8.16 -5.77 8.12
N LYS A 116 -7.31 -5.44 9.08
CA LYS A 116 -6.77 -6.39 10.07
C LYS A 116 -7.18 -6.08 11.50
N GLY A 117 -7.79 -4.94 11.75
CA GLY A 117 -8.27 -4.60 13.08
C GLY A 117 -9.40 -5.52 13.53
N PRO A 118 -9.90 -5.30 14.75
CA PRO A 118 -11.07 -6.04 15.22
C PRO A 118 -12.19 -5.96 14.21
N VAL A 119 -12.88 -7.06 14.00
CA VAL A 119 -13.99 -7.09 13.05
C VAL A 119 -15.02 -6.07 13.47
N LYS A 120 -15.19 -5.05 12.63
CA LYS A 120 -16.17 -4.01 12.80
C LYS A 120 -17.19 -4.15 11.69
N LYS A 121 -18.28 -3.42 11.83
CA LYS A 121 -19.36 -3.45 10.86
C LYS A 121 -18.97 -2.75 9.57
N ALA A 122 -18.15 -1.72 9.66
CA ALA A 122 -17.81 -0.90 8.51
C ALA A 122 -16.70 -1.57 7.68
N PRO A 123 -16.97 -1.91 6.43
CA PRO A 123 -15.94 -2.35 5.52
C PRO A 123 -15.02 -1.18 5.14
N THR A 124 -13.85 -1.50 4.62
CA THR A 124 -12.84 -0.51 4.24
C THR A 124 -13.39 0.54 3.28
N ILE A 125 -14.14 0.10 2.26
CA ILE A 125 -14.70 1.02 1.28
C ILE A 125 -15.69 1.98 1.93
N GLN A 126 -16.53 1.49 2.83
CA GLN A 126 -17.49 2.31 3.53
C GLN A 126 -16.81 3.32 4.43
N ALA A 127 -15.77 2.91 5.15
CA ALA A 127 -14.99 3.82 5.96
C ALA A 127 -14.35 4.90 5.10
N SER A 128 -13.90 4.55 3.90
CA SER A 128 -13.31 5.50 2.97
C SER A 128 -14.32 6.51 2.44
N THR A 129 -15.58 6.11 2.23
CA THR A 129 -16.60 7.05 1.79
C THR A 129 -16.89 8.13 2.81
N HIS A 130 -16.65 7.89 4.07
CA HIS A 130 -16.77 8.93 5.09
C HIS A 130 -15.72 10.03 4.93
N GLN A 131 -14.66 9.76 4.21
CA GLN A 131 -13.63 10.74 3.89
C GLN A 131 -14.07 11.69 2.79
N PHE A 132 -15.10 11.33 2.05
CA PHE A 132 -15.62 12.11 0.94
C PHE A 132 -17.00 12.62 1.33
N PRO A 133 -17.12 13.87 1.79
CA PRO A 133 -18.42 14.39 2.16
C PRO A 133 -19.37 14.36 0.97
N PRO A 134 -20.65 14.15 1.20
CA PRO A 134 -21.62 14.21 0.10
C PRO A 134 -21.55 15.58 -0.55
N SER A 135 -21.46 15.54 -1.84
CA SER A 135 -21.43 16.78 -2.64
C SER A 135 -22.77 17.49 -2.62
#